data_04cdeed488a6dae40b8ae556a507f1b8
#
_entry.id   04cdeed488a6dae40b8ae556a507f1b8
#
_cell.length_a   1.000
_cell.length_b   1.000
_cell.length_c   1.000
_cell.angle_alpha   90.00
_cell.angle_beta   90.00
_cell.angle_gamma   90.00
#
_symmetry.space_group_name_H-M   'P 1'
#
loop_
_entity.id
_entity.type
_entity.pdbx_description
1 polymer ?
#
loop_
_entity_poly.entity_id
_entity_poly.type
_entity_poly.pdbx_seq_one_letter_code
_entity_poly.pdbx_strand_id
1 'polypeptide(L)'
;MNWTSDHSIQYLKSNPMNKKVKIAYCIPSLYYPSGMERVLTLKANYFAEHLGYDIHIILTDGKGKEPYYKLYPSITTHQLDINYDELYGLSLPKRIHRYWSKQKLFKKRLETCLNEIEPDITISLLRRDINFI
;
A
#
# COMPACT_ATOMS: atom_id res chain seq x y z
N MET A 1 -25.52 -0.69 24.16
CA MET A 1 -24.26 -0.97 24.81
C MET A 1 -23.10 -0.90 23.83
N ASN A 2 -22.10 -0.12 24.15
CA ASN A 2 -20.95 0.06 23.26
C ASN A 2 -19.80 -0.85 23.66
N TRP A 3 -20.08 -2.14 23.72
CA TRP A 3 -19.10 -3.15 24.09
C TRP A 3 -17.79 -3.00 23.32
N THR A 4 -17.88 -2.91 22.00
CA THR A 4 -16.70 -2.82 21.14
C THR A 4 -15.88 -1.57 21.40
N SER A 5 -16.57 -0.45 21.58
CA SER A 5 -15.94 0.84 21.81
C SER A 5 -15.16 0.84 23.14
N ASP A 6 -15.80 0.35 24.21
CA ASP A 6 -15.18 0.34 25.54
C ASP A 6 -13.99 -0.60 25.61
N HIS A 7 -14.09 -1.78 25.02
CA HIS A 7 -13.01 -2.74 24.98
C HIS A 7 -11.83 -2.24 24.16
N SER A 8 -12.09 -1.61 23.03
CA SER A 8 -11.04 -1.05 22.17
C SER A 8 -10.27 0.03 22.90
N ILE A 9 -10.98 0.92 23.58
CA ILE A 9 -10.36 2.02 24.34
C ILE A 9 -9.54 1.48 25.50
N GLN A 10 -10.05 0.52 26.25
CA GLN A 10 -9.32 -0.09 27.35
C GLN A 10 -8.07 -0.82 26.87
N TYR A 11 -8.18 -1.56 25.77
CA TYR A 11 -7.05 -2.26 25.19
C TYR A 11 -5.94 -1.28 24.80
N LEU A 12 -6.29 -0.19 24.12
CA LEU A 12 -5.32 0.82 23.71
C LEU A 12 -4.66 1.52 24.92
N LYS A 13 -5.44 1.76 25.97
CA LYS A 13 -4.92 2.40 27.18
C LYS A 13 -4.05 1.47 28.01
N SER A 14 -4.40 0.20 28.09
CA SER A 14 -3.68 -0.79 28.89
C SER A 14 -2.48 -1.39 28.19
N ASN A 15 -2.43 -1.29 26.86
CA ASN A 15 -1.30 -1.81 26.08
C ASN A 15 -0.07 -0.91 26.33
N PRO A 16 1.02 -1.44 26.93
CA PRO A 16 2.19 -0.62 27.24
C PRO A 16 2.85 -0.06 25.98
N MET A 17 2.64 -0.69 24.83
CA MET A 17 3.15 -0.19 23.56
C MET A 17 2.29 0.93 23.00
N ASN A 18 1.00 0.91 23.32
CA ASN A 18 0.01 1.89 22.82
C ASN A 18 0.24 2.23 21.35
N LYS A 19 0.51 1.19 20.58
CA LYS A 19 0.94 1.32 19.20
C LYS A 19 -0.26 1.57 18.30
N LYS A 20 -0.17 2.56 17.42
CA LYS A 20 -1.19 2.78 16.40
C LYS A 20 -1.30 1.57 15.48
N VAL A 21 -2.51 1.29 15.01
CA VAL A 21 -2.69 0.28 13.98
C VAL A 21 -1.98 0.75 12.72
N LYS A 22 -1.14 -0.10 12.16
CA LYS A 22 -0.36 0.20 10.98
C LYS A 22 -0.87 -0.63 9.82
N ILE A 23 -1.28 0.04 8.74
CA ILE A 23 -1.85 -0.60 7.56
C ILE A 23 -0.99 -0.25 6.36
N ALA A 24 -0.61 -1.26 5.58
CA ALA A 24 0.08 -1.09 4.31
C ALA A 24 -0.85 -1.48 3.18
N TYR A 25 -1.08 -0.55 2.25
CA TYR A 25 -1.82 -0.81 1.01
C TYR A 25 -0.84 -0.97 -0.13
N CYS A 26 -1.06 -1.96 -0.99
CA CYS A 26 -0.28 -2.13 -2.22
C CYS A 26 -1.18 -1.85 -3.41
N ILE A 27 -0.79 -0.88 -4.24
CA ILE A 27 -1.54 -0.48 -5.43
C ILE A 27 -0.54 -0.12 -6.54
N PRO A 28 -0.87 -0.32 -7.83
CA PRO A 28 0.10 0.01 -8.89
C PRO A 28 0.50 1.49 -8.89
N SER A 29 -0.46 2.40 -8.83
CA SER A 29 -0.19 3.83 -8.87
C SER A 29 -1.38 4.60 -8.31
N LEU A 30 -1.19 5.89 -8.04
CA LEU A 30 -2.24 6.77 -7.54
C LEU A 30 -2.48 7.98 -8.46
N TYR A 31 -1.85 8.04 -9.63
CA TYR A 31 -1.95 9.23 -10.47
C TYR A 31 -3.14 9.23 -11.44
N TYR A 32 -3.89 8.12 -11.52
CA TYR A 32 -5.10 8.05 -12.33
C TYR A 32 -6.36 8.37 -11.52
N PRO A 33 -7.38 8.98 -12.13
CA PRO A 33 -8.65 9.25 -11.46
C PRO A 33 -9.60 8.05 -11.52
N SER A 34 -9.12 6.86 -11.25
CA SER A 34 -9.94 5.66 -11.32
C SER A 34 -10.70 5.40 -10.02
N GLY A 35 -11.69 4.52 -10.08
CA GLY A 35 -12.51 4.19 -8.92
C GLY A 35 -11.72 3.53 -7.80
N MET A 36 -10.74 2.70 -8.14
CA MET A 36 -9.93 2.00 -7.14
C MET A 36 -9.06 2.98 -6.35
N GLU A 37 -8.40 3.91 -7.03
CA GLU A 37 -7.59 4.93 -6.38
C GLU A 37 -8.44 5.86 -5.54
N ARG A 38 -9.64 6.20 -6.01
CA ARG A 38 -10.56 7.04 -5.27
C ARG A 38 -10.99 6.36 -3.96
N VAL A 39 -11.42 5.11 -4.03
CA VAL A 39 -11.88 4.36 -2.86
C VAL A 39 -10.74 4.19 -1.86
N LEU A 40 -9.55 3.83 -2.34
CA LEU A 40 -8.38 3.68 -1.48
C LEU A 40 -8.06 5.00 -0.78
N THR A 41 -8.03 6.10 -1.53
CA THR A 41 -7.70 7.41 -0.98
C THR A 41 -8.71 7.83 0.09
N LEU A 42 -10.00 7.63 -0.18
CA LEU A 42 -11.04 7.98 0.80
C LEU A 42 -10.89 7.18 2.09
N LYS A 43 -10.67 5.87 1.98
CA LYS A 43 -10.49 5.01 3.15
C LYS A 43 -9.20 5.34 3.92
N ALA A 44 -8.10 5.48 3.19
CA ALA A 44 -6.81 5.77 3.80
C ALA A 44 -6.84 7.11 4.54
N ASN A 45 -7.41 8.13 3.92
CA ASN A 45 -7.56 9.45 4.54
C ASN A 45 -8.44 9.37 5.80
N TYR A 46 -9.55 8.64 5.73
CA TYR A 46 -10.44 8.48 6.88
C TYR A 46 -9.71 7.81 8.04
N PHE A 47 -9.03 6.71 7.77
CA PHE A 47 -8.31 5.97 8.82
C PHE A 47 -7.19 6.80 9.43
N ALA A 48 -6.47 7.56 8.60
CA ALA A 48 -5.37 8.39 9.09
C ALA A 48 -5.89 9.58 9.89
N GLU A 49 -6.91 10.28 9.39
CA GLU A 49 -7.41 11.50 9.99
C GLU A 49 -8.26 11.24 11.23
N HIS A 50 -9.23 10.31 11.13
CA HIS A 50 -10.23 10.11 12.18
C HIS A 50 -9.87 9.02 13.17
N LEU A 51 -9.17 7.98 12.73
CA LEU A 51 -8.80 6.88 13.62
C LEU A 51 -7.35 6.95 14.07
N GLY A 52 -6.56 7.85 13.50
CA GLY A 52 -5.16 7.99 13.86
C GLY A 52 -4.29 6.81 13.46
N TYR A 53 -4.71 6.02 12.49
CA TYR A 53 -3.94 4.88 12.02
C TYR A 53 -2.71 5.34 11.23
N ASP A 54 -1.65 4.56 11.32
CA ASP A 54 -0.43 4.78 10.56
C ASP A 54 -0.58 4.10 9.20
N ILE A 55 -0.85 4.90 8.16
CA ILE A 55 -1.16 4.39 6.83
C ILE A 55 0.05 4.54 5.91
N HIS A 56 0.41 3.44 5.27
CA HIS A 56 1.46 3.39 4.25
C HIS A 56 0.88 2.88 2.96
N ILE A 57 1.25 3.49 1.85
CA ILE A 57 0.82 3.07 0.51
C ILE A 57 2.06 2.72 -0.29
N ILE A 58 2.10 1.48 -0.77
CA ILE A 58 3.21 0.94 -1.54
C ILE A 58 2.82 0.94 -3.01
N LEU A 59 3.62 1.61 -3.84
CA LEU A 59 3.37 1.79 -5.27
C LEU A 59 4.41 1.03 -6.09
N THR A 60 3.97 0.37 -7.16
CA THR A 60 4.89 -0.33 -8.07
C THR A 60 5.22 0.50 -9.31
N ASP A 61 4.27 1.31 -9.76
CA ASP A 61 4.37 2.09 -10.98
C ASP A 61 4.18 3.58 -10.69
N GLY A 62 4.28 4.42 -11.72
CA GLY A 62 4.00 5.85 -11.59
C GLY A 62 5.08 6.66 -10.90
N LYS A 63 6.34 6.26 -11.04
CA LYS A 63 7.48 6.97 -10.47
C LYS A 63 7.48 8.44 -10.90
N GLY A 64 7.62 9.33 -9.92
CA GLY A 64 7.69 10.77 -10.18
C GLY A 64 6.35 11.43 -10.46
N LYS A 65 5.24 10.68 -10.40
CA LYS A 65 3.91 11.24 -10.65
C LYS A 65 3.17 11.45 -9.34
N GLU A 66 2.55 12.61 -9.22
CA GLU A 66 1.79 12.96 -8.03
C GLU A 66 0.46 12.20 -7.97
N PRO A 67 -0.04 11.88 -6.77
CA PRO A 67 -1.37 11.29 -6.62
C PRO A 67 -2.45 12.22 -7.17
N TYR A 68 -3.42 11.66 -7.89
CA TYR A 68 -4.53 12.43 -8.43
C TYR A 68 -5.41 12.99 -7.31
N TYR A 69 -5.72 12.15 -6.31
CA TYR A 69 -6.50 12.58 -5.16
C TYR A 69 -5.57 12.93 -4.00
N LYS A 70 -5.90 13.97 -3.28
CA LYS A 70 -5.06 14.45 -2.17
C LYS A 70 -5.03 13.44 -1.02
N LEU A 71 -3.84 13.09 -0.57
CA LEU A 71 -3.64 12.23 0.59
C LEU A 71 -3.51 13.05 1.86
N TYR A 72 -4.02 12.50 2.97
CA TYR A 72 -3.83 13.11 4.28
C TYR A 72 -2.33 13.19 4.60
N PRO A 73 -1.86 14.31 5.21
CA PRO A 73 -0.41 14.55 5.37
C PRO A 73 0.37 13.48 6.11
N SER A 74 -0.27 12.73 7.01
CA SER A 74 0.43 11.68 7.76
C SER A 74 0.64 10.39 6.97
N ILE A 75 0.00 10.25 5.80
CA ILE A 75 0.15 9.04 4.98
C ILE A 75 1.52 9.05 4.30
N THR A 76 2.23 7.93 4.42
CA THR A 76 3.53 7.75 3.79
C THR A 76 3.37 6.90 2.54
N THR A 77 3.94 7.35 1.42
CA THR A 77 3.97 6.57 0.19
C THR A 77 5.37 5.99 -0.02
N HIS A 78 5.42 4.76 -0.53
CA HIS A 78 6.67 4.06 -0.82
C HIS A 78 6.65 3.64 -2.28
N GLN A 79 7.63 4.09 -3.05
CA GLN A 79 7.72 3.74 -4.46
C GLN A 79 8.73 2.62 -4.65
N LEU A 80 8.25 1.47 -5.14
CA LEU A 80 9.13 0.33 -5.43
C LEU A 80 9.83 0.46 -6.77
N ASP A 81 9.32 1.29 -7.64
CA ASP A 81 9.93 1.60 -8.94
C ASP A 81 10.15 0.35 -9.78
N ILE A 82 9.12 -0.48 -9.86
CA ILE A 82 9.13 -1.67 -10.70
C ILE A 82 8.79 -1.32 -12.15
N ASN A 83 7.73 -0.48 -12.31
CA ASN A 83 7.31 0.05 -13.60
C ASN A 83 6.93 -1.04 -14.60
N TYR A 84 5.88 -1.80 -14.27
CA TYR A 84 5.34 -2.83 -15.15
C TYR A 84 4.85 -2.27 -16.48
N ASP A 85 4.52 -0.98 -16.54
CA ASP A 85 4.12 -0.31 -17.77
C ASP A 85 5.21 -0.32 -18.84
N GLU A 86 6.49 -0.45 -18.45
CA GLU A 86 7.59 -0.58 -19.41
C GLU A 86 7.52 -1.86 -20.24
N LEU A 87 6.68 -2.82 -19.85
CA LEU A 87 6.49 -4.06 -20.60
C LEU A 87 5.67 -3.86 -21.87
N TYR A 88 4.91 -2.77 -21.94
CA TYR A 88 4.09 -2.48 -23.12
C TYR A 88 4.99 -2.12 -24.31
N GLY A 89 4.65 -2.66 -25.47
CA GLY A 89 5.40 -2.40 -26.70
C GLY A 89 6.58 -3.34 -26.95
N LEU A 90 6.90 -4.22 -26.00
CA LEU A 90 7.95 -5.21 -26.20
C LEU A 90 7.43 -6.43 -26.96
N SER A 91 8.31 -7.10 -27.73
CA SER A 91 7.99 -8.39 -28.35
C SER A 91 7.73 -9.44 -27.26
N LEU A 92 6.95 -10.47 -27.59
CA LEU A 92 6.54 -11.47 -26.62
C LEU A 92 7.71 -12.12 -25.86
N PRO A 93 8.79 -12.60 -26.51
CA PRO A 93 9.91 -13.21 -25.79
C PRO A 93 10.59 -12.22 -24.83
N LYS A 94 10.81 -10.98 -25.28
CA LYS A 94 11.42 -9.95 -24.45
C LYS A 94 10.52 -9.55 -23.28
N ARG A 95 9.21 -9.48 -23.54
CA ARG A 95 8.22 -9.16 -22.51
C ARG A 95 8.22 -10.21 -21.41
N ILE A 96 8.23 -11.48 -21.76
CA ILE A 96 8.25 -12.58 -20.80
C ILE A 96 9.52 -12.52 -19.95
N HIS A 97 10.68 -12.35 -20.60
CA HIS A 97 11.95 -12.28 -19.89
C HIS A 97 12.00 -11.11 -18.91
N ARG A 98 11.59 -9.92 -19.35
CA ARG A 98 11.56 -8.74 -18.49
C ARG A 98 10.52 -8.85 -17.38
N TYR A 99 9.38 -9.49 -17.66
CA TYR A 99 8.36 -9.73 -16.65
C TYR A 99 8.92 -10.57 -15.50
N TRP A 100 9.61 -11.65 -15.80
CA TRP A 100 10.24 -12.49 -14.77
C TRP A 100 11.28 -11.71 -13.96
N SER A 101 12.09 -10.89 -14.62
CA SER A 101 13.07 -10.04 -13.93
C SER A 101 12.38 -9.03 -13.02
N LYS A 102 11.30 -8.41 -13.49
CA LYS A 102 10.53 -7.45 -12.69
C LYS A 102 9.83 -8.14 -11.52
N GLN A 103 9.37 -9.36 -11.67
CA GLN A 103 8.77 -10.12 -10.58
C GLN A 103 9.76 -10.40 -9.46
N LYS A 104 10.98 -10.78 -9.81
CA LYS A 104 12.05 -10.97 -8.80
C LYS A 104 12.36 -9.68 -8.08
N LEU A 105 12.48 -8.59 -8.82
CA LEU A 105 12.74 -7.27 -8.27
C LEU A 105 11.60 -6.82 -7.36
N PHE A 106 10.37 -7.03 -7.80
CA PHE A 106 9.18 -6.68 -7.03
C PHE A 106 9.15 -7.43 -5.70
N LYS A 107 9.35 -8.76 -5.74
CA LYS A 107 9.36 -9.58 -4.52
C LYS A 107 10.39 -9.07 -3.53
N LYS A 108 11.62 -8.83 -4.00
CA LYS A 108 12.71 -8.36 -3.15
C LYS A 108 12.41 -7.01 -2.54
N ARG A 109 11.96 -6.05 -3.35
CA ARG A 109 11.67 -4.69 -2.89
C ARG A 109 10.46 -4.65 -1.98
N LEU A 110 9.43 -5.45 -2.27
CA LEU A 110 8.25 -5.53 -1.44
C LEU A 110 8.60 -6.12 -0.06
N GLU A 111 9.36 -7.20 -0.02
CA GLU A 111 9.79 -7.80 1.24
C GLU A 111 10.59 -6.80 2.09
N THR A 112 11.54 -6.11 1.47
CA THR A 112 12.32 -5.08 2.16
C THR A 112 11.42 -3.97 2.71
N CYS A 113 10.50 -3.49 1.89
CA CYS A 113 9.58 -2.43 2.29
C CYS A 113 8.67 -2.88 3.45
N LEU A 114 8.10 -4.08 3.36
CA LEU A 114 7.24 -4.61 4.42
C LEU A 114 8.02 -4.85 5.71
N ASN A 115 9.28 -5.30 5.61
CA ASN A 115 10.11 -5.49 6.79
C ASN A 115 10.44 -4.16 7.48
N GLU A 116 10.60 -3.10 6.71
CA GLU A 116 10.83 -1.76 7.26
C GLU A 116 9.58 -1.18 7.91
N ILE A 117 8.42 -1.36 7.27
CA ILE A 117 7.15 -0.84 7.77
C ILE A 117 6.65 -1.65 8.97
N GLU A 118 6.77 -2.97 8.91
CA GLU A 118 6.21 -3.90 9.89
C GLU A 118 4.71 -3.65 10.11
N PRO A 119 3.88 -3.73 9.05
CA PRO A 119 2.46 -3.43 9.17
C PRO A 119 1.72 -4.49 9.97
N ASP A 120 0.66 -4.05 10.66
CA ASP A 120 -0.25 -4.98 11.32
C ASP A 120 -1.17 -5.66 10.31
N ILE A 121 -1.54 -4.92 9.26
CA ILE A 121 -2.42 -5.39 8.19
C ILE A 121 -1.82 -4.97 6.85
N THR A 122 -1.77 -5.90 5.91
CA THR A 122 -1.38 -5.61 4.53
C THR A 122 -2.56 -5.92 3.61
N ILE A 123 -2.94 -4.93 2.79
CA ILE A 123 -4.05 -5.04 1.85
C ILE A 123 -3.51 -4.85 0.44
N SER A 124 -3.62 -5.88 -0.39
CA SER A 124 -3.16 -5.81 -1.77
C SER A 124 -4.30 -5.54 -2.73
N LEU A 125 -4.12 -4.54 -3.57
CA LEU A 125 -5.00 -4.23 -4.69
C LEU A 125 -4.31 -4.55 -6.02
N LEU A 126 -3.26 -5.37 -5.97
CA LEU A 126 -2.51 -5.82 -7.13
C LEU A 126 -2.93 -7.25 -7.48
N ARG A 127 -3.30 -7.47 -8.72
CA ARG A 127 -3.71 -8.81 -9.15
C ARG A 127 -2.56 -9.82 -9.11
N ARG A 128 -1.33 -9.32 -9.11
CA ARG A 128 -0.12 -10.16 -9.20
C ARG A 128 0.41 -10.64 -7.87
N ASP A 129 -0.09 -10.08 -6.78
CA ASP A 129 0.51 -10.30 -5.46
C ASP A 129 -0.19 -11.36 -4.63
N ILE A 130 -1.29 -11.89 -5.11
CA ILE A 130 -2.13 -12.80 -4.34
C ILE A 130 -1.32 -13.99 -3.80
N ASN A 131 -0.27 -14.37 -4.51
CA ASN A 131 0.57 -15.51 -4.13
C ASN A 131 1.72 -15.14 -3.18
N PHE A 132 1.91 -13.87 -2.85
CA PHE A 132 3.02 -13.42 -2.02
C PHE A 132 2.59 -12.83 -0.67
N ILE A 133 1.28 -12.73 -0.46
CA ILE A 133 0.71 -12.14 0.77
C ILE A 133 -0.13 -13.20 1.55
#